data_5dfa36aa26c602a3427e44607b8dd92a
#
_entry.id   5dfa36aa26c602a3427e44607b8dd92a
#
_cell.length_a   1.000
_cell.length_b   1.000
_cell.length_c   1.000
_cell.angle_alpha   90.00
_cell.angle_beta   90.00
_cell.angle_gamma   90.00
#
_symmetry.space_group_name_H-M   'P 1'
#
loop_
_entity.id
_entity.type
_entity.pdbx_description
1 polymer ?
#
loop_
_entity_poly.entity_id
_entity_poly.type
_entity_poly.pdbx_seq_one_letter_code
_entity_poly.pdbx_strand_id
1 'polypeptide(L)'
;MFIMKNKFVILPIIVFFNFLALNSQQIPKQEETLKHMLLANNYFMVKYPDPCQPTFVQTLRPSNIWTRAVYFEGLMAFHAIYPQKEFYDYALKWAEFHKWGLDKGTVTRHADNQCCGQTYIDLYNICPDDPNKIKDIKLSIDMMVNTPQNDDWWWVDAIQMSMPVFAKLGRLTGEQSYYDKMWDLYSFTRNHHGDKGLYNHKDGLWYRDKRFAPPYKEPNGRDCYWSRGNGWAYAALARVMNLIPRKDKHYKDYLKDFLQMSKAIKLCQREDGFWNVSLHDPSNFGGKEGTGTALFVYGLAWGIRNGILDRD
;
A
#
# COMPACT_ATOMS: atom_id res chain seq x y z
N MET A 1 -11.02 -88.28 -15.62
CA MET A 1 -11.64 -87.05 -16.12
C MET A 1 -11.75 -86.08 -14.92
N PHE A 2 -10.70 -85.30 -14.73
CA PHE A 2 -10.61 -84.36 -13.57
C PHE A 2 -11.09 -83.01 -14.02
N ILE A 3 -12.11 -82.54 -13.37
CA ILE A 3 -12.67 -81.18 -13.57
C ILE A 3 -12.01 -80.25 -12.56
N MET A 4 -11.13 -79.36 -13.05
CA MET A 4 -10.56 -78.31 -12.27
C MET A 4 -11.58 -77.14 -12.14
N LYS A 5 -12.06 -76.84 -10.91
CA LYS A 5 -12.87 -75.66 -10.62
C LYS A 5 -11.94 -74.48 -10.34
N ASN A 6 -11.85 -73.52 -11.28
CA ASN A 6 -11.21 -72.22 -11.05
C ASN A 6 -12.08 -71.38 -10.09
N LYS A 7 -11.53 -71.08 -8.89
CA LYS A 7 -12.07 -70.08 -7.99
C LYS A 7 -11.46 -68.71 -8.34
N PHE A 8 -12.23 -67.80 -8.92
CA PHE A 8 -11.88 -66.40 -9.03
C PHE A 8 -11.98 -65.76 -7.66
N VAL A 9 -10.87 -65.31 -7.10
CA VAL A 9 -10.81 -64.44 -5.91
C VAL A 9 -10.90 -63.02 -6.39
N ILE A 10 -12.06 -62.38 -6.17
CA ILE A 10 -12.25 -60.96 -6.39
C ILE A 10 -11.73 -60.23 -5.16
N LEU A 11 -10.55 -59.57 -5.32
CA LEU A 11 -9.97 -58.69 -4.30
C LEU A 11 -10.68 -57.35 -4.39
N PRO A 12 -11.32 -56.83 -3.34
CA PRO A 12 -11.89 -55.48 -3.36
C PRO A 12 -10.78 -54.44 -3.31
N ILE A 13 -10.62 -53.67 -4.39
CA ILE A 13 -9.81 -52.48 -4.39
C ILE A 13 -10.50 -51.42 -3.54
N ILE A 14 -10.02 -51.25 -2.32
CA ILE A 14 -10.45 -50.12 -1.46
C ILE A 14 -9.69 -48.88 -1.94
N VAL A 15 -10.35 -48.05 -2.74
CA VAL A 15 -9.85 -46.72 -3.11
C VAL A 15 -10.02 -45.81 -1.89
N PHE A 16 -8.95 -45.55 -1.18
CA PHE A 16 -8.90 -44.49 -0.18
C PHE A 16 -8.94 -43.14 -0.90
N PHE A 17 -10.12 -42.54 -0.98
CA PHE A 17 -10.22 -41.12 -1.25
C PHE A 17 -9.70 -40.36 -0.01
N ASN A 18 -8.44 -39.94 -0.04
CA ASN A 18 -7.97 -38.91 0.86
C ASN A 18 -8.70 -37.62 0.48
N PHE A 19 -9.80 -37.31 1.16
CA PHE A 19 -10.34 -35.99 1.24
C PHE A 19 -9.26 -35.14 1.98
N LEU A 20 -8.39 -34.50 1.23
CA LEU A 20 -7.69 -33.32 1.72
C LEU A 20 -8.79 -32.30 2.01
N ALA A 21 -9.20 -32.25 3.27
CA ALA A 21 -9.97 -31.12 3.75
C ALA A 21 -9.09 -29.88 3.50
N LEU A 22 -9.39 -29.16 2.42
CA LEU A 22 -8.94 -27.78 2.26
C LEU A 22 -9.51 -27.05 3.49
N ASN A 23 -8.67 -26.89 4.53
CA ASN A 23 -8.94 -25.98 5.61
C ASN A 23 -8.99 -24.59 4.97
N SER A 24 -10.17 -24.20 4.48
CA SER A 24 -10.42 -22.80 4.18
C SER A 24 -10.21 -22.07 5.50
N GLN A 25 -9.10 -21.33 5.58
CA GLN A 25 -8.84 -20.52 6.77
C GLN A 25 -10.05 -19.61 6.96
N GLN A 26 -10.70 -19.76 8.08
CA GLN A 26 -11.88 -18.96 8.41
C GLN A 26 -11.44 -17.50 8.49
N ILE A 27 -12.12 -16.63 7.74
CA ILE A 27 -11.86 -15.17 7.84
C ILE A 27 -12.08 -14.78 9.30
N PRO A 28 -11.13 -14.08 9.93
CA PRO A 28 -11.25 -13.65 11.32
C PRO A 28 -12.55 -12.88 11.54
N LYS A 29 -13.18 -13.06 12.69
CA LYS A 29 -14.35 -12.28 13.06
C LYS A 29 -13.99 -10.81 13.18
N GLN A 30 -14.92 -9.93 12.88
CA GLN A 30 -14.72 -8.48 12.95
C GLN A 30 -14.22 -8.04 14.34
N GLU A 31 -14.78 -8.59 15.40
CA GLU A 31 -14.36 -8.28 16.78
C GLU A 31 -12.91 -8.68 17.06
N GLU A 32 -12.46 -9.83 16.57
CA GLU A 32 -11.09 -10.30 16.70
C GLU A 32 -10.13 -9.40 15.93
N THR A 33 -10.49 -9.04 14.70
CA THR A 33 -9.72 -8.10 13.89
C THR A 33 -9.59 -6.75 14.59
N LEU A 34 -10.70 -6.20 15.10
CA LEU A 34 -10.71 -4.94 15.85
C LEU A 34 -9.81 -5.02 17.09
N LYS A 35 -9.85 -6.11 17.84
CA LYS A 35 -8.99 -6.34 19.01
C LYS A 35 -7.50 -6.26 18.62
N HIS A 36 -7.10 -6.89 17.53
CA HIS A 36 -5.71 -6.83 17.05
C HIS A 36 -5.31 -5.44 16.57
N MET A 37 -6.21 -4.71 15.89
CA MET A 37 -5.97 -3.32 15.49
C MET A 37 -5.78 -2.42 16.71
N LEU A 38 -6.63 -2.56 17.74
CA LEU A 38 -6.50 -1.83 19.01
C LEU A 38 -5.17 -2.16 19.71
N LEU A 39 -4.81 -3.43 19.78
CA LEU A 39 -3.54 -3.85 20.39
C LEU A 39 -2.33 -3.20 19.69
N ALA A 40 -2.30 -3.23 18.36
CA ALA A 40 -1.21 -2.63 17.58
C ALA A 40 -1.16 -1.11 17.75
N ASN A 41 -2.31 -0.44 17.70
CA ASN A 41 -2.39 1.01 17.85
C ASN A 41 -2.00 1.45 19.28
N ASN A 42 -2.53 0.78 20.31
CA ASN A 42 -2.21 1.10 21.70
C ASN A 42 -0.72 0.86 22.00
N TYR A 43 -0.14 -0.22 21.48
CA TYR A 43 1.31 -0.42 21.57
C TYR A 43 2.09 0.76 21.01
N PHE A 44 1.69 1.26 19.84
CA PHE A 44 2.36 2.40 19.21
C PHE A 44 2.21 3.68 20.05
N MET A 45 1.00 4.00 20.52
CA MET A 45 0.74 5.22 21.28
C MET A 45 1.43 5.19 22.66
N VAL A 46 1.49 4.02 23.32
CA VAL A 46 2.23 3.83 24.57
C VAL A 46 3.75 3.96 24.36
N LYS A 47 4.26 3.42 23.26
CA LYS A 47 5.69 3.51 22.92
C LYS A 47 6.11 4.93 22.54
N TYR A 48 5.21 5.70 21.96
CA TYR A 48 5.43 7.07 21.49
C TYR A 48 4.38 8.01 22.08
N PRO A 49 4.39 8.26 23.42
CA PRO A 49 3.34 9.03 24.08
C PRO A 49 3.29 10.51 23.62
N ASP A 50 4.40 11.03 23.12
CA ASP A 50 4.44 12.33 22.48
C ASP A 50 4.54 12.16 20.95
N PRO A 51 3.44 12.46 20.19
CA PRO A 51 3.40 12.31 18.74
C PRO A 51 4.38 13.23 18.00
N CYS A 52 4.82 14.30 18.66
CA CYS A 52 5.62 15.38 18.08
C CYS A 52 7.12 15.02 18.02
N GLN A 53 7.56 14.00 18.77
CA GLN A 53 8.97 13.62 18.84
C GLN A 53 9.52 13.24 17.48
N PRO A 54 10.74 13.71 17.14
CA PRO A 54 11.44 13.28 15.95
C PRO A 54 11.63 11.77 15.90
N THR A 55 11.76 11.22 14.71
CA THR A 55 12.09 9.81 14.50
C THR A 55 13.56 9.64 14.16
N PHE A 56 14.17 8.59 14.70
CA PHE A 56 15.52 8.21 14.32
C PHE A 56 15.46 7.04 13.32
N VAL A 57 15.87 7.35 12.07
CA VAL A 57 16.05 6.35 11.00
C VAL A 57 17.38 6.70 10.32
N GLN A 58 18.48 6.06 10.72
CA GLN A 58 19.86 6.41 10.36
C GLN A 58 20.28 7.82 10.79
N THR A 59 19.39 8.80 10.67
CA THR A 59 19.53 10.19 11.11
C THR A 59 18.26 10.61 11.86
N LEU A 60 18.35 11.68 12.65
CA LEU A 60 17.20 12.30 13.26
C LEU A 60 16.36 13.01 12.20
N ARG A 61 15.05 12.74 12.19
CA ARG A 61 14.11 13.26 11.19
C ARG A 61 12.90 13.88 11.88
N PRO A 62 12.36 15.00 11.36
CA PRO A 62 11.14 15.56 11.90
C PRO A 62 9.98 14.57 11.75
N SER A 63 8.99 14.65 12.65
CA SER A 63 7.90 13.68 12.67
C SER A 63 6.84 13.93 11.57
N ASN A 64 6.87 15.04 10.85
CA ASN A 64 5.97 15.35 9.75
C ASN A 64 6.44 14.86 8.36
N ILE A 65 7.50 14.02 8.29
CA ILE A 65 7.83 13.31 7.06
C ILE A 65 7.35 11.86 7.12
N TRP A 66 7.45 11.16 6.00
CA TRP A 66 6.90 9.81 5.82
C TRP A 66 7.20 8.83 6.98
N THR A 67 8.38 8.90 7.62
CA THR A 67 8.80 7.96 8.68
C THR A 67 7.87 7.89 9.88
N ARG A 68 7.09 8.93 10.10
CA ARG A 68 6.04 8.99 11.11
C ARG A 68 4.66 9.27 10.50
N ALA A 69 4.58 10.05 9.42
CA ALA A 69 3.32 10.44 8.81
C ALA A 69 2.49 9.23 8.34
N VAL A 70 3.12 8.13 7.87
CA VAL A 70 2.40 6.89 7.48
C VAL A 70 1.65 6.24 8.64
N TYR A 71 2.08 6.41 9.88
CA TYR A 71 1.31 5.94 11.03
C TYR A 71 0.00 6.70 11.15
N PHE A 72 0.02 8.02 10.99
CA PHE A 72 -1.18 8.84 11.11
C PHE A 72 -2.19 8.58 9.99
N GLU A 73 -1.74 8.21 8.79
CA GLU A 73 -2.65 7.72 7.73
C GLU A 73 -3.45 6.50 8.20
N GLY A 74 -2.76 5.53 8.82
CA GLY A 74 -3.38 4.35 9.41
C GLY A 74 -4.30 4.70 10.57
N LEU A 75 -3.88 5.61 11.45
CA LEU A 75 -4.67 6.08 12.60
C LEU A 75 -5.97 6.76 12.14
N MET A 76 -5.93 7.62 11.12
CA MET A 76 -7.13 8.27 10.59
C MET A 76 -8.06 7.27 9.90
N ALA A 77 -7.51 6.28 9.18
CA ALA A 77 -8.31 5.19 8.61
C ALA A 77 -8.96 4.33 9.71
N PHE A 78 -8.26 4.10 10.82
CA PHE A 78 -8.80 3.39 11.97
C PHE A 78 -9.88 4.22 12.68
N HIS A 79 -9.64 5.51 12.91
CA HIS A 79 -10.63 6.44 13.47
C HIS A 79 -11.92 6.49 12.62
N ALA A 80 -11.82 6.41 11.32
CA ALA A 80 -13.00 6.44 10.43
C ALA A 80 -13.94 5.22 10.62
N ILE A 81 -13.41 4.05 11.04
CA ILE A 81 -14.21 2.83 11.28
C ILE A 81 -14.49 2.58 12.76
N TYR A 82 -13.68 3.14 13.66
CA TYR A 82 -13.79 3.03 15.10
C TYR A 82 -13.42 4.38 15.73
N PRO A 83 -14.37 5.36 15.73
CA PRO A 83 -14.11 6.71 16.21
C PRO A 83 -13.78 6.75 17.70
N GLN A 84 -12.57 7.19 18.02
CA GLN A 84 -12.12 7.44 19.40
C GLN A 84 -11.55 8.84 19.48
N LYS A 85 -11.99 9.60 20.50
CA LYS A 85 -11.48 10.95 20.72
C LYS A 85 -9.97 10.99 20.90
N GLU A 86 -9.41 9.98 21.58
CA GLU A 86 -7.97 9.85 21.80
C GLU A 86 -7.17 9.75 20.49
N PHE A 87 -7.68 9.03 19.49
CA PHE A 87 -7.02 8.91 18.18
C PHE A 87 -7.01 10.25 17.44
N TYR A 88 -8.14 10.94 17.47
CA TYR A 88 -8.27 12.25 16.88
C TYR A 88 -7.34 13.27 17.56
N ASP A 89 -7.38 13.35 18.89
CA ASP A 89 -6.56 14.28 19.68
C ASP A 89 -5.06 14.04 19.47
N TYR A 90 -4.65 12.78 19.38
CA TYR A 90 -3.25 12.41 19.12
C TYR A 90 -2.78 12.88 17.74
N ALA A 91 -3.60 12.71 16.70
CA ALA A 91 -3.29 13.19 15.36
C ALA A 91 -3.35 14.73 15.28
N LEU A 92 -4.34 15.34 15.94
CA LEU A 92 -4.50 16.79 15.96
C LEU A 92 -3.31 17.47 16.65
N LYS A 93 -2.90 16.98 17.84
CA LYS A 93 -1.71 17.47 18.55
C LYS A 93 -0.46 17.46 17.66
N TRP A 94 -0.26 16.40 16.90
CA TRP A 94 0.86 16.28 15.98
C TRP A 94 0.78 17.29 14.83
N ALA A 95 -0.40 17.45 14.21
CA ALA A 95 -0.60 18.39 13.12
C ALA A 95 -0.42 19.85 13.56
N GLU A 96 -0.97 20.21 14.73
CA GLU A 96 -0.85 21.56 15.34
C GLU A 96 0.60 21.88 15.74
N PHE A 97 1.34 20.92 16.30
CA PHE A 97 2.76 21.09 16.61
C PHE A 97 3.57 21.48 15.36
N HIS A 98 3.28 20.86 14.23
CA HIS A 98 3.90 21.17 12.95
C HIS A 98 3.24 22.39 12.25
N LYS A 99 2.24 23.04 12.89
CA LYS A 99 1.48 24.16 12.32
C LYS A 99 0.94 23.85 10.92
N TRP A 100 0.58 22.58 10.69
CA TRP A 100 0.10 22.07 9.40
C TRP A 100 1.12 22.21 8.25
N GLY A 101 2.37 22.46 8.60
CA GLY A 101 3.48 22.72 7.68
C GLY A 101 4.12 21.45 7.15
N LEU A 102 4.81 21.60 6.02
CA LEU A 102 5.60 20.54 5.39
C LEU A 102 7.08 20.70 5.76
N ASP A 103 7.80 19.61 5.91
CA ASP A 103 9.27 19.68 5.93
C ASP A 103 9.75 20.22 4.56
N LYS A 104 10.69 21.18 4.59
CA LYS A 104 11.13 21.99 3.43
C LYS A 104 10.08 22.97 2.85
N GLY A 105 8.95 23.20 3.54
CA GLY A 105 7.96 24.22 3.19
C GLY A 105 7.13 23.94 1.94
N THR A 106 6.40 24.95 1.49
CA THR A 106 5.38 24.82 0.41
C THR A 106 5.94 24.65 -0.99
N VAL A 107 7.25 24.82 -1.18
CA VAL A 107 7.94 24.64 -2.47
C VAL A 107 8.48 23.22 -2.66
N THR A 108 8.26 22.33 -1.68
CA THR A 108 8.72 20.94 -1.78
C THR A 108 7.91 20.19 -2.84
N ARG A 109 8.63 19.42 -3.66
CA ARG A 109 8.06 18.46 -4.62
C ARG A 109 8.31 17.02 -4.17
N HIS A 110 8.99 16.84 -3.04
CA HIS A 110 9.39 15.53 -2.56
C HIS A 110 8.24 14.82 -1.85
N ALA A 111 7.88 13.64 -2.32
CA ALA A 111 6.74 12.88 -1.83
C ALA A 111 6.80 12.58 -0.32
N ASP A 112 8.00 12.29 0.23
CA ASP A 112 8.18 12.05 1.66
C ASP A 112 7.76 13.24 2.54
N ASN A 113 7.96 14.46 2.04
CA ASN A 113 7.58 15.68 2.76
C ASN A 113 6.08 15.98 2.61
N GLN A 114 5.46 15.50 1.53
CA GLN A 114 4.02 15.66 1.26
C GLN A 114 3.15 14.61 1.98
N CYS A 115 3.75 13.55 2.48
CA CYS A 115 3.06 12.43 3.10
C CYS A 115 2.13 12.87 4.26
N CYS A 116 2.55 13.81 5.10
CA CYS A 116 1.75 14.35 6.21
C CYS A 116 0.44 15.01 5.73
N GLY A 117 0.43 15.53 4.51
CA GLY A 117 -0.76 16.16 3.91
C GLY A 117 -1.96 15.22 3.83
N GLN A 118 -1.75 13.90 3.75
CA GLN A 118 -2.84 12.93 3.78
C GLN A 118 -3.65 13.05 5.08
N THR A 119 -2.95 13.11 6.21
CA THR A 119 -3.56 13.26 7.55
C THR A 119 -4.13 14.66 7.76
N TYR A 120 -3.46 15.71 7.28
CA TYR A 120 -3.95 17.08 7.38
C TYR A 120 -5.30 17.25 6.67
N ILE A 121 -5.45 16.67 5.48
CA ILE A 121 -6.71 16.68 4.74
C ILE A 121 -7.79 15.85 5.46
N ASP A 122 -7.44 14.70 6.06
CA ASP A 122 -8.39 13.89 6.84
C ASP A 122 -8.91 14.67 8.06
N LEU A 123 -8.04 15.32 8.83
CA LEU A 123 -8.41 16.15 9.98
C LEU A 123 -9.25 17.35 9.54
N TYR A 124 -8.91 17.98 8.43
CA TYR A 124 -9.72 19.06 7.85
C TYR A 124 -11.11 18.57 7.45
N ASN A 125 -11.24 17.41 6.83
CA ASN A 125 -12.54 16.85 6.45
C ASN A 125 -13.43 16.53 7.65
N ILE A 126 -12.85 16.21 8.82
CA ILE A 126 -13.61 15.98 10.06
C ILE A 126 -14.07 17.32 10.65
N CYS A 127 -13.23 18.35 10.63
CA CYS A 127 -13.51 19.67 11.19
C CYS A 127 -12.99 20.77 10.23
N PRO A 128 -13.81 21.20 9.24
CA PRO A 128 -13.38 22.13 8.19
C PRO A 128 -13.54 23.61 8.62
N ASP A 129 -13.15 23.93 9.85
CA ASP A 129 -13.27 25.21 10.49
C ASP A 129 -12.16 26.22 10.14
N ASP A 130 -10.98 25.70 9.74
CA ASP A 130 -9.82 26.53 9.40
C ASP A 130 -9.13 26.02 8.12
N PRO A 131 -9.21 26.78 7.01
CA PRO A 131 -8.56 26.42 5.75
C PRO A 131 -7.02 26.39 5.83
N ASN A 132 -6.42 26.98 6.86
CA ASN A 132 -4.97 26.91 7.06
C ASN A 132 -4.48 25.48 7.34
N LYS A 133 -5.35 24.59 7.83
CA LYS A 133 -5.03 23.16 8.04
C LYS A 133 -4.51 22.45 6.77
N ILE A 134 -4.93 22.89 5.60
CA ILE A 134 -4.55 22.30 4.32
C ILE A 134 -3.81 23.28 3.39
N LYS A 135 -3.58 24.50 3.83
CA LYS A 135 -3.00 25.56 2.99
C LYS A 135 -1.64 25.17 2.43
N ASP A 136 -0.72 24.70 3.26
CA ASP A 136 0.65 24.42 2.85
C ASP A 136 0.73 23.22 1.93
N ILE A 137 0.01 22.14 2.25
CA ILE A 137 -0.03 20.97 1.36
C ILE A 137 -0.71 21.31 0.03
N LYS A 138 -1.79 22.11 0.04
CA LYS A 138 -2.44 22.56 -1.19
C LYS A 138 -1.49 23.38 -2.06
N LEU A 139 -0.77 24.35 -1.49
CA LEU A 139 0.22 25.16 -2.22
C LEU A 139 1.31 24.29 -2.85
N SER A 140 1.85 23.30 -2.13
CA SER A 140 2.86 22.37 -2.64
C SER A 140 2.34 21.57 -3.84
N ILE A 141 1.13 21.06 -3.75
CA ILE A 141 0.52 20.28 -4.84
C ILE A 141 0.09 21.17 -6.01
N ASP A 142 -0.49 22.35 -5.75
CA ASP A 142 -0.87 23.33 -6.80
C ASP A 142 0.34 23.72 -7.65
N MET A 143 1.50 23.94 -7.02
CA MET A 143 2.76 24.19 -7.74
C MET A 143 3.08 23.04 -8.69
N MET A 144 2.91 21.79 -8.27
CA MET A 144 3.14 20.62 -9.13
C MET A 144 2.11 20.52 -10.26
N VAL A 145 0.84 20.78 -9.96
CA VAL A 145 -0.25 20.80 -10.96
C VAL A 145 0.02 21.82 -12.06
N ASN A 146 0.54 22.99 -11.69
CA ASN A 146 0.78 24.11 -12.61
C ASN A 146 2.14 24.02 -13.36
N THR A 147 2.85 22.91 -13.30
CA THR A 147 4.13 22.71 -13.99
C THR A 147 4.08 21.44 -14.85
N PRO A 148 4.76 21.41 -16.01
CA PRO A 148 4.82 20.21 -16.87
C PRO A 148 5.70 19.10 -16.33
N GLN A 149 6.50 19.36 -15.28
CA GLN A 149 7.45 18.41 -14.70
C GLN A 149 6.72 17.22 -14.08
N ASN A 150 7.12 15.97 -14.42
CA ASN A 150 6.49 14.72 -13.95
C ASN A 150 7.48 13.70 -13.39
N ASP A 151 8.76 14.05 -13.23
CA ASP A 151 9.84 13.15 -12.80
C ASP A 151 10.10 13.15 -11.28
N ASP A 152 9.16 13.68 -10.50
CA ASP A 152 9.31 13.85 -9.05
C ASP A 152 9.29 12.53 -8.27
N TRP A 153 8.59 11.52 -8.77
CA TRP A 153 8.44 10.21 -8.10
C TRP A 153 9.41 9.18 -8.66
N TRP A 154 10.72 9.39 -8.44
CA TRP A 154 11.80 8.57 -8.97
C TRP A 154 12.04 7.25 -8.23
N TRP A 155 11.24 6.94 -7.22
CA TRP A 155 11.25 5.68 -6.47
C TRP A 155 9.81 5.25 -6.13
N VAL A 156 9.59 3.93 -6.01
CA VAL A 156 8.25 3.35 -5.90
C VAL A 156 7.46 3.82 -4.69
N ASP A 157 8.13 4.08 -3.55
CA ASP A 157 7.46 4.50 -2.30
C ASP A 157 6.77 5.87 -2.46
N ALA A 158 7.28 6.73 -3.34
CA ALA A 158 6.68 8.04 -3.62
C ALA A 158 5.21 7.96 -4.03
N ILE A 159 4.83 6.86 -4.68
CA ILE A 159 3.44 6.58 -5.08
C ILE A 159 2.53 6.58 -3.85
N GLN A 160 2.89 5.87 -2.77
CA GLN A 160 2.10 5.89 -1.53
C GLN A 160 2.18 7.21 -0.78
N MET A 161 3.36 7.85 -0.79
CA MET A 161 3.57 9.05 0.02
C MET A 161 2.79 10.25 -0.51
N SER A 162 2.70 10.44 -1.83
CA SER A 162 2.12 11.64 -2.42
C SER A 162 0.84 11.39 -3.25
N MET A 163 0.73 10.28 -3.98
CA MET A 163 -0.41 10.03 -4.86
C MET A 163 -1.79 10.16 -4.17
N PRO A 164 -2.02 9.65 -2.93
CA PRO A 164 -3.28 9.84 -2.24
C PRO A 164 -3.57 11.30 -1.85
N VAL A 165 -2.55 12.17 -1.74
CA VAL A 165 -2.74 13.61 -1.46
C VAL A 165 -3.44 14.28 -2.64
N PHE A 166 -2.98 14.01 -3.87
CA PHE A 166 -3.64 14.51 -5.08
C PHE A 166 -5.08 14.02 -5.17
N ALA A 167 -5.32 12.73 -4.92
CA ALA A 167 -6.67 12.16 -4.94
C ALA A 167 -7.60 12.80 -3.90
N LYS A 168 -7.10 13.07 -2.69
CA LYS A 168 -7.85 13.73 -1.61
C LYS A 168 -8.16 15.19 -1.95
N LEU A 169 -7.19 15.94 -2.49
CA LEU A 169 -7.42 17.33 -2.92
C LEU A 169 -8.41 17.39 -4.08
N GLY A 170 -8.27 16.54 -5.10
CA GLY A 170 -9.23 16.47 -6.20
C GLY A 170 -10.64 16.15 -5.74
N ARG A 171 -10.79 15.24 -4.75
CA ARG A 171 -12.09 14.94 -4.14
C ARG A 171 -12.64 16.12 -3.33
N LEU A 172 -11.79 16.83 -2.60
CA LEU A 172 -12.17 17.96 -1.75
C LEU A 172 -12.60 19.17 -2.58
N THR A 173 -11.88 19.48 -3.65
CA THR A 173 -12.11 20.68 -4.48
C THR A 173 -13.04 20.44 -5.67
N GLY A 174 -13.16 19.18 -6.11
CA GLY A 174 -13.85 18.83 -7.35
C GLY A 174 -13.04 19.11 -8.62
N GLU A 175 -11.77 19.52 -8.51
CA GLU A 175 -10.92 19.89 -9.63
C GLU A 175 -10.26 18.69 -10.27
N GLN A 176 -10.50 18.48 -11.58
CA GLN A 176 -9.94 17.37 -12.37
C GLN A 176 -8.42 17.45 -12.51
N SER A 177 -7.85 18.64 -12.47
CA SER A 177 -6.41 18.91 -12.63
C SER A 177 -5.53 18.13 -11.64
N TYR A 178 -6.02 17.89 -10.42
CA TYR A 178 -5.32 17.04 -9.44
C TYR A 178 -5.24 15.57 -9.90
N TYR A 179 -6.33 15.03 -10.44
CA TYR A 179 -6.35 13.65 -10.94
C TYR A 179 -5.49 13.50 -12.20
N ASP A 180 -5.51 14.50 -13.07
CA ASP A 180 -4.71 14.52 -14.29
C ASP A 180 -3.21 14.55 -13.95
N LYS A 181 -2.80 15.46 -13.06
CA LYS A 181 -1.40 15.54 -12.63
C LYS A 181 -0.94 14.28 -11.88
N MET A 182 -1.81 13.74 -11.03
CA MET A 182 -1.55 12.48 -10.34
C MET A 182 -1.26 11.35 -11.33
N TRP A 183 -2.04 11.25 -12.40
CA TRP A 183 -1.81 10.27 -13.45
C TRP A 183 -0.50 10.52 -14.21
N ASP A 184 -0.20 11.76 -14.56
CA ASP A 184 1.03 12.12 -15.25
C ASP A 184 2.28 11.70 -14.45
N LEU A 185 2.31 11.99 -13.16
CA LEU A 185 3.39 11.58 -12.25
C LEU A 185 3.48 10.05 -12.12
N TYR A 186 2.35 9.38 -11.87
CA TYR A 186 2.28 7.92 -11.78
C TYR A 186 2.73 7.25 -13.08
N SER A 187 2.18 7.70 -14.21
CA SER A 187 2.48 7.19 -15.55
C SER A 187 3.95 7.40 -15.92
N PHE A 188 4.52 8.55 -15.55
CA PHE A 188 5.95 8.82 -15.77
C PHE A 188 6.83 7.87 -14.96
N THR A 189 6.53 7.68 -13.67
CA THR A 189 7.23 6.73 -12.81
C THR A 189 7.15 5.31 -13.36
N ARG A 190 5.97 4.93 -13.80
CA ARG A 190 5.65 3.62 -14.34
C ARG A 190 6.41 3.30 -15.63
N ASN A 191 6.54 4.28 -16.54
CA ASN A 191 6.94 4.02 -17.93
C ASN A 191 8.28 4.66 -18.33
N HIS A 192 8.80 5.65 -17.55
CA HIS A 192 9.92 6.48 -18.01
C HIS A 192 11.07 6.59 -17.02
N HIS A 193 10.84 6.49 -15.69
CA HIS A 193 11.96 6.52 -14.74
C HIS A 193 12.93 5.38 -15.00
N GLY A 194 14.24 5.71 -14.94
CA GLY A 194 15.28 4.72 -15.19
C GLY A 194 15.40 4.26 -16.64
N ASP A 195 14.95 5.08 -17.60
CA ASP A 195 14.95 4.88 -19.04
C ASP A 195 13.90 3.89 -19.58
N LYS A 196 13.39 2.97 -18.75
CA LYS A 196 12.40 1.93 -19.15
C LYS A 196 11.18 1.85 -18.24
N GLY A 197 11.07 2.80 -17.29
CA GLY A 197 10.04 2.78 -16.26
C GLY A 197 10.43 1.88 -15.07
N LEU A 198 9.78 2.14 -13.94
CA LEU A 198 9.99 1.31 -12.74
C LEU A 198 9.00 0.13 -12.68
N TYR A 199 7.99 0.06 -13.54
CA TYR A 199 7.04 -1.04 -13.57
C TYR A 199 7.40 -2.06 -14.65
N ASN A 200 7.65 -3.30 -14.23
CA ASN A 200 7.85 -4.40 -15.17
C ASN A 200 6.49 -4.95 -15.60
N HIS A 201 6.07 -4.63 -16.81
CA HIS A 201 4.79 -5.07 -17.38
C HIS A 201 4.65 -6.59 -17.53
N LYS A 202 5.77 -7.30 -17.67
CA LYS A 202 5.77 -8.77 -17.79
C LYS A 202 5.52 -9.42 -16.44
N ASP A 203 6.21 -8.94 -15.41
CA ASP A 203 6.16 -9.54 -14.07
C ASP A 203 5.04 -8.93 -13.21
N GLY A 204 4.49 -7.77 -13.58
CA GLY A 204 3.44 -7.08 -12.82
C GLY A 204 3.92 -6.52 -11.49
N LEU A 205 5.20 -6.18 -11.39
CA LEU A 205 5.86 -5.72 -10.17
C LEU A 205 6.72 -4.49 -10.43
N TRP A 206 7.02 -3.74 -9.37
CA TRP A 206 7.80 -2.51 -9.38
C TRP A 206 9.23 -2.75 -8.92
N TYR A 207 10.19 -2.24 -9.67
CA TYR A 207 11.54 -1.99 -9.18
C TYR A 207 11.50 -0.86 -8.14
N ARG A 208 12.36 -0.92 -7.13
CA ARG A 208 12.42 0.12 -6.10
C ARG A 208 12.73 1.49 -6.69
N ASP A 209 13.79 1.56 -7.48
CA ASP A 209 14.26 2.74 -8.22
C ASP A 209 15.22 2.28 -9.33
N LYS A 210 15.76 3.23 -10.11
CA LYS A 210 16.69 2.97 -11.21
C LYS A 210 17.87 2.04 -10.85
N ARG A 211 18.35 2.06 -9.61
CA ARG A 211 19.51 1.26 -9.18
C ARG A 211 19.20 -0.23 -9.09
N PHE A 212 17.92 -0.57 -8.91
CA PHE A 212 17.44 -1.95 -8.79
C PHE A 212 16.69 -2.44 -10.04
N ALA A 213 16.55 -1.57 -11.04
CA ALA A 213 16.07 -1.97 -12.36
C ALA A 213 17.21 -2.62 -13.18
N PRO A 214 16.91 -3.37 -14.26
CA PRO A 214 17.96 -3.94 -15.11
C PRO A 214 18.99 -2.90 -15.56
N PRO A 215 20.29 -3.27 -15.53
CA PRO A 215 20.83 -4.63 -15.49
C PRO A 215 21.01 -5.26 -14.10
N TYR A 216 20.55 -4.61 -13.01
CA TYR A 216 20.66 -5.21 -11.68
C TYR A 216 19.86 -6.52 -11.60
N LYS A 217 20.45 -7.51 -10.94
CA LYS A 217 19.84 -8.83 -10.69
C LYS A 217 20.06 -9.27 -9.25
N GLU A 218 19.12 -10.02 -8.72
CA GLU A 218 19.25 -10.74 -7.48
C GLU A 218 20.32 -11.85 -7.59
N PRO A 219 20.83 -12.40 -6.48
CA PRO A 219 21.80 -13.51 -6.50
C PRO A 219 21.37 -14.73 -7.32
N ASN A 220 20.07 -15.02 -7.39
CA ASN A 220 19.52 -16.09 -8.21
C ASN A 220 19.36 -15.74 -9.71
N GLY A 221 19.83 -14.57 -10.14
CA GLY A 221 19.78 -14.08 -11.53
C GLY A 221 18.43 -13.47 -11.96
N ARG A 222 17.43 -13.41 -11.07
CA ARG A 222 16.13 -12.81 -11.36
C ARG A 222 16.11 -11.30 -11.12
N ASP A 223 15.05 -10.64 -11.59
CA ASP A 223 14.81 -9.21 -11.34
C ASP A 223 14.47 -8.97 -9.86
N CYS A 224 14.96 -7.84 -9.34
CA CYS A 224 14.82 -7.48 -7.94
C CYS A 224 13.51 -6.75 -7.67
N TYR A 225 12.63 -7.35 -6.88
CA TYR A 225 11.37 -6.75 -6.46
C TYR A 225 11.23 -6.76 -4.95
N TRP A 226 11.37 -5.60 -4.36
CA TRP A 226 11.27 -5.42 -2.92
C TRP A 226 9.80 -5.42 -2.46
N SER A 227 9.47 -6.30 -1.51
CA SER A 227 8.12 -6.53 -1.01
C SER A 227 7.45 -5.26 -0.49
N ARG A 228 8.08 -4.52 0.43
CA ARG A 228 7.51 -3.28 0.99
C ARG A 228 7.26 -2.22 -0.08
N GLY A 229 8.18 -2.03 -1.03
CA GLY A 229 8.00 -1.08 -2.14
C GLY A 229 6.80 -1.42 -3.01
N ASN A 230 6.65 -2.69 -3.37
CA ASN A 230 5.47 -3.19 -4.09
C ASN A 230 4.20 -3.07 -3.26
N GLY A 231 4.30 -3.30 -1.95
CA GLY A 231 3.20 -3.10 -1.00
C GLY A 231 2.71 -1.65 -0.99
N TRP A 232 3.63 -0.68 -0.98
CA TRP A 232 3.28 0.74 -1.05
C TRP A 232 2.50 1.07 -2.32
N ALA A 233 3.00 0.69 -3.49
CA ALA A 233 2.31 0.95 -4.75
C ALA A 233 0.94 0.28 -4.81
N TYR A 234 0.83 -0.97 -4.35
CA TYR A 234 -0.42 -1.73 -4.34
C TYR A 234 -1.47 -1.12 -3.42
N ALA A 235 -1.08 -0.74 -2.20
CA ALA A 235 -1.97 -0.06 -1.25
C ALA A 235 -2.41 1.32 -1.78
N ALA A 236 -1.51 2.08 -2.41
CA ALA A 236 -1.82 3.37 -3.02
C ALA A 236 -2.88 3.24 -4.11
N LEU A 237 -2.77 2.23 -4.99
CA LEU A 237 -3.78 1.97 -6.02
C LEU A 237 -5.17 1.72 -5.40
N ALA A 238 -5.27 0.88 -4.36
CA ALA A 238 -6.52 0.62 -3.67
C ALA A 238 -7.09 1.92 -3.03
N ARG A 239 -6.24 2.71 -2.38
CA ARG A 239 -6.63 3.97 -1.73
C ARG A 239 -7.10 5.01 -2.73
N VAL A 240 -6.39 5.18 -3.83
CA VAL A 240 -6.73 6.14 -4.88
C VAL A 240 -8.03 5.76 -5.57
N MET A 241 -8.20 4.50 -5.96
CA MET A 241 -9.46 4.03 -6.58
C MET A 241 -10.68 4.14 -5.64
N ASN A 242 -10.46 4.21 -4.33
CA ASN A 242 -11.52 4.49 -3.36
C ASN A 242 -11.87 5.99 -3.25
N LEU A 243 -11.00 6.87 -3.73
CA LEU A 243 -11.12 8.33 -3.63
C LEU A 243 -11.61 8.97 -4.93
N ILE A 244 -11.08 8.53 -6.08
CA ILE A 244 -11.43 9.10 -7.39
C ILE A 244 -12.79 8.59 -7.89
N PRO A 245 -13.50 9.36 -8.72
CA PRO A 245 -14.74 8.90 -9.35
C PRO A 245 -14.49 7.69 -10.24
N ARG A 246 -15.37 6.68 -10.21
CA ARG A 246 -15.27 5.51 -11.12
C ARG A 246 -15.33 5.89 -12.61
N LYS A 247 -15.89 7.06 -12.94
CA LYS A 247 -15.94 7.63 -14.30
C LYS A 247 -14.68 8.41 -14.68
N ASP A 248 -13.71 8.56 -13.76
CA ASP A 248 -12.43 9.19 -14.09
C ASP A 248 -11.76 8.46 -15.26
N LYS A 249 -11.17 9.21 -16.18
CA LYS A 249 -10.60 8.67 -17.42
C LYS A 249 -9.48 7.64 -17.19
N HIS A 250 -8.78 7.73 -16.04
CA HIS A 250 -7.66 6.86 -15.69
C HIS A 250 -8.03 5.74 -14.69
N TYR A 251 -9.29 5.69 -14.21
CA TYR A 251 -9.72 4.65 -13.27
C TYR A 251 -9.44 3.24 -13.78
N LYS A 252 -9.69 2.99 -15.07
CA LYS A 252 -9.47 1.68 -15.70
C LYS A 252 -7.98 1.31 -15.80
N ASP A 253 -7.12 2.30 -15.93
CA ASP A 253 -5.67 2.08 -16.00
C ASP A 253 -5.13 1.68 -14.63
N TYR A 254 -5.54 2.37 -13.56
CA TYR A 254 -5.23 1.97 -12.18
C TYR A 254 -5.76 0.59 -11.84
N LEU A 255 -6.99 0.29 -12.26
CA LEU A 255 -7.60 -1.02 -12.05
C LEU A 255 -6.83 -2.14 -12.78
N LYS A 256 -6.38 -1.89 -13.99
CA LYS A 256 -5.55 -2.83 -14.78
C LYS A 256 -4.26 -3.15 -14.03
N ASP A 257 -3.55 -2.13 -13.55
CA ASP A 257 -2.30 -2.33 -12.81
C ASP A 257 -2.55 -3.04 -11.47
N PHE A 258 -3.61 -2.68 -10.75
CA PHE A 258 -4.02 -3.37 -9.53
C PHE A 258 -4.27 -4.86 -9.76
N LEU A 259 -5.02 -5.23 -10.80
CA LEU A 259 -5.31 -6.62 -11.14
C LEU A 259 -4.05 -7.39 -11.55
N GLN A 260 -3.15 -6.76 -12.31
CA GLN A 260 -1.89 -7.37 -12.70
C GLN A 260 -0.98 -7.60 -11.49
N MET A 261 -0.87 -6.61 -10.61
CA MET A 261 -0.12 -6.73 -9.35
C MET A 261 -0.72 -7.80 -8.43
N SER A 262 -2.05 -7.88 -8.31
CA SER A 262 -2.72 -8.92 -7.50
C SER A 262 -2.30 -10.33 -7.90
N LYS A 263 -2.26 -10.61 -9.20
CA LYS A 263 -1.79 -11.91 -9.73
C LYS A 263 -0.32 -12.15 -9.39
N ALA A 264 0.54 -11.16 -9.61
CA ALA A 264 1.98 -11.27 -9.34
C ALA A 264 2.26 -11.48 -7.84
N ILE A 265 1.59 -10.73 -6.98
CA ILE A 265 1.71 -10.82 -5.53
C ILE A 265 1.27 -12.20 -5.03
N LYS A 266 0.14 -12.74 -5.53
CA LYS A 266 -0.34 -14.10 -5.19
C LYS A 266 0.73 -15.17 -5.51
N LEU A 267 1.39 -15.07 -6.66
CA LEU A 267 2.45 -16.01 -7.07
C LEU A 267 3.72 -15.94 -6.20
N CYS A 268 3.94 -14.84 -5.51
CA CYS A 268 5.09 -14.64 -4.63
C CYS A 268 4.79 -14.96 -3.17
N GLN A 269 3.55 -15.36 -2.84
CA GLN A 269 3.15 -15.66 -1.46
C GLN A 269 3.83 -16.95 -0.99
N ARG A 270 4.30 -16.94 0.26
CA ARG A 270 4.85 -18.12 0.95
C ARG A 270 3.71 -19.04 1.40
N GLU A 271 4.02 -20.30 1.62
CA GLU A 271 3.07 -21.30 2.14
C GLU A 271 2.47 -20.92 3.51
N ASP A 272 3.20 -20.13 4.31
CA ASP A 272 2.75 -19.63 5.61
C ASP A 272 1.91 -18.33 5.55
N GLY A 273 1.55 -17.88 4.33
CA GLY A 273 0.72 -16.71 4.06
C GLY A 273 1.47 -15.36 4.10
N PHE A 274 2.74 -15.33 4.45
CA PHE A 274 3.58 -14.14 4.39
C PHE A 274 4.25 -13.95 3.02
N TRP A 275 4.98 -12.85 2.87
CA TRP A 275 5.89 -12.60 1.76
C TRP A 275 7.31 -12.39 2.28
N ASN A 276 8.30 -12.72 1.43
CA ASN A 276 9.71 -12.44 1.70
C ASN A 276 10.05 -10.98 1.42
N VAL A 277 11.21 -10.52 1.87
CA VAL A 277 11.74 -9.18 1.54
C VAL A 277 11.93 -9.03 0.03
N SER A 278 12.63 -9.98 -0.61
CA SER A 278 12.65 -10.10 -2.07
C SER A 278 11.51 -11.01 -2.52
N LEU A 279 10.70 -10.55 -3.47
CA LEU A 279 9.57 -11.31 -4.00
C LEU A 279 10.02 -12.44 -4.93
N HIS A 280 11.16 -12.29 -5.61
CA HIS A 280 11.65 -13.28 -6.59
C HIS A 280 12.86 -14.08 -6.12
N ASP A 281 13.49 -13.70 -5.00
CA ASP A 281 14.58 -14.46 -4.40
C ASP A 281 14.36 -14.66 -2.89
N PRO A 282 13.67 -15.72 -2.48
CA PRO A 282 13.44 -15.99 -1.06
C PRO A 282 14.71 -16.29 -0.26
N SER A 283 15.84 -16.54 -0.92
CA SER A 283 17.14 -16.73 -0.27
C SER A 283 17.86 -15.40 0.01
N ASN A 284 17.51 -14.33 -0.72
CA ASN A 284 18.07 -13.00 -0.55
C ASN A 284 17.24 -12.23 0.46
N PHE A 285 17.81 -11.90 1.62
CA PHE A 285 17.09 -11.31 2.75
C PHE A 285 15.86 -12.16 3.14
N GLY A 286 16.09 -13.46 3.37
CA GLY A 286 15.03 -14.42 3.66
C GLY A 286 14.25 -14.09 4.95
N GLY A 287 13.08 -14.71 5.07
CA GLY A 287 12.19 -14.55 6.22
C GLY A 287 10.94 -13.73 5.93
N LYS A 288 10.08 -13.62 6.95
CA LYS A 288 8.79 -12.92 6.84
C LYS A 288 9.00 -11.40 6.82
N GLU A 289 8.50 -10.73 5.79
CA GLU A 289 8.49 -9.27 5.72
C GLU A 289 7.11 -8.77 6.17
N GLY A 290 7.05 -8.08 7.32
CA GLY A 290 5.78 -7.69 7.95
C GLY A 290 5.05 -6.56 7.24
N THR A 291 5.80 -5.55 6.75
CA THR A 291 5.20 -4.34 6.19
C THR A 291 4.58 -4.61 4.81
N GLY A 292 5.32 -5.25 3.90
CA GLY A 292 4.80 -5.63 2.59
C GLY A 292 3.62 -6.58 2.71
N THR A 293 3.71 -7.56 3.61
CA THR A 293 2.60 -8.48 3.91
C THR A 293 1.34 -7.72 4.33
N ALA A 294 1.43 -6.77 5.28
CA ALA A 294 0.28 -5.99 5.72
C ALA A 294 -0.35 -5.16 4.60
N LEU A 295 0.49 -4.53 3.76
CA LEU A 295 0.03 -3.73 2.63
C LEU A 295 -0.61 -4.58 1.53
N PHE A 296 -0.08 -5.77 1.25
CA PHE A 296 -0.67 -6.72 0.31
C PHE A 296 -2.03 -7.21 0.82
N VAL A 297 -2.12 -7.60 2.09
CA VAL A 297 -3.38 -8.01 2.71
C VAL A 297 -4.41 -6.89 2.65
N TYR A 298 -4.01 -5.64 2.91
CA TYR A 298 -4.89 -4.48 2.78
C TYR A 298 -5.46 -4.34 1.36
N GLY A 299 -4.61 -4.37 0.34
CA GLY A 299 -5.05 -4.23 -1.05
C GLY A 299 -5.89 -5.41 -1.54
N LEU A 300 -5.51 -6.65 -1.20
CA LEU A 300 -6.28 -7.86 -1.54
C LEU A 300 -7.66 -7.82 -0.89
N ALA A 301 -7.74 -7.49 0.40
CA ALA A 301 -9.01 -7.37 1.13
C ALA A 301 -9.89 -6.26 0.54
N TRP A 302 -9.30 -5.13 0.14
CA TRP A 302 -10.01 -4.07 -0.55
C TRP A 302 -10.57 -4.56 -1.90
N GLY A 303 -9.78 -5.29 -2.68
CA GLY A 303 -10.20 -5.85 -3.97
C GLY A 303 -11.36 -6.84 -3.83
N ILE A 304 -11.31 -7.75 -2.86
CA ILE A 304 -12.38 -8.70 -2.55
C ILE A 304 -13.65 -7.97 -2.09
N ARG A 305 -13.52 -7.02 -1.16
CA ARG A 305 -14.64 -6.24 -0.64
C ARG A 305 -15.38 -5.46 -1.74
N ASN A 306 -14.67 -5.00 -2.75
CA ASN A 306 -15.23 -4.22 -3.87
C ASN A 306 -15.67 -5.10 -5.06
N GLY A 307 -15.61 -6.43 -4.96
CA GLY A 307 -15.98 -7.35 -6.04
C GLY A 307 -15.05 -7.29 -7.25
N ILE A 308 -13.80 -6.86 -7.05
CA ILE A 308 -12.76 -6.77 -8.08
C ILE A 308 -11.93 -8.04 -8.13
N LEU A 309 -11.74 -8.68 -6.98
CA LEU A 309 -11.02 -9.95 -6.82
C LEU A 309 -11.97 -11.01 -6.24
N ASP A 310 -11.78 -12.25 -6.67
CA ASP A 310 -12.42 -13.40 -6.07
C ASP A 310 -11.76 -13.76 -4.73
N ARG A 311 -12.47 -14.52 -3.90
CA ARG A 311 -11.97 -14.92 -2.58
C ARG A 311 -10.93 -16.05 -2.63
N ASP A 312 -10.87 -16.75 -3.76
CA ASP A 312 -10.05 -17.96 -3.93
C ASP A 312 -8.63 -17.66 -4.43
#